data_c46bf4770348b1dc085a2dcf4d47dead
#
_entry.id   c46bf4770348b1dc085a2dcf4d47dead
#
_cell.length_a   1.000
_cell.length_b   1.000
_cell.length_c   1.000
_cell.angle_alpha   90.00
_cell.angle_beta   90.00
_cell.angle_gamma   90.00
#
_symmetry.space_group_name_H-M   'P 1'
#
loop_
_entity.id
_entity.type
_entity.pdbx_description
1 polymer ?
#
loop_
_entity_poly.entity_id
_entity_poly.type
_entity_poly.pdbx_seq_one_letter_code
_entity_poly.pdbx_strand_id
1 'polypeptide(L)'
;MAELNPSAGHVEQYEVCVVGAGIAGLNALTVASGYLSRDQKVVLIDRRERVGGMWVDTYPYVRLHQPHPFFTAGNIKWTLGANPSHLATKNEVLDHFQHCLDVIKERVQLTTYFGAEFESHHESPGNVRITARSSDGRPLVIHAKRLIKANGFDIVPNDPLDISSDRVKSVSPDYCDMRGEAMRTSSGPVWVIGGGKTAMDTAHALITEYPGREVNLVAGPGTFFISRDRMFPNGTRQRWTGTLPSELFTELALRFDGTMRLRCRTGCARTIAPGSPRKPATSLPASCRNRRRQPLPPDCTRW
;
A
#
# COMPACT_ATOMS: atom_id res chain seq x y z
N MET A 1 41.09 -40.38 -7.51
CA MET A 1 40.04 -39.39 -7.47
C MET A 1 40.37 -38.44 -6.34
N ALA A 2 40.88 -37.26 -6.65
CA ALA A 2 41.27 -36.25 -5.65
C ALA A 2 39.98 -35.47 -5.32
N GLU A 3 39.57 -35.53 -4.05
CA GLU A 3 38.53 -34.68 -3.51
C GLU A 3 39.04 -33.23 -3.55
N LEU A 4 38.37 -32.42 -4.35
CA LEU A 4 38.52 -30.97 -4.36
C LEU A 4 37.99 -30.45 -3.02
N ASN A 5 38.90 -30.19 -2.11
CA ASN A 5 38.64 -29.48 -0.87
C ASN A 5 38.23 -28.04 -1.24
N PRO A 6 36.98 -27.57 -1.03
CA PRO A 6 36.66 -26.17 -1.26
C PRO A 6 37.44 -25.38 -0.22
N SER A 7 38.36 -24.55 -0.68
CA SER A 7 39.05 -23.56 0.14
C SER A 7 38.03 -22.90 1.08
N ALA A 8 38.30 -22.96 2.37
CA ALA A 8 37.52 -22.29 3.41
C ALA A 8 37.62 -20.79 3.21
N GLY A 9 36.87 -20.28 2.22
CA GLY A 9 36.60 -18.88 2.06
C GLY A 9 35.90 -18.40 3.33
N HIS A 10 36.36 -17.33 3.87
CA HIS A 10 35.78 -16.68 5.05
C HIS A 10 34.31 -16.41 4.76
N VAL A 11 33.40 -17.21 5.32
CA VAL A 11 31.96 -17.03 5.17
C VAL A 11 31.62 -15.73 5.86
N GLU A 12 31.24 -14.72 5.06
CA GLU A 12 30.89 -13.41 5.59
C GLU A 12 29.64 -13.55 6.46
N GLN A 13 29.75 -13.16 7.73
CA GLN A 13 28.65 -13.23 8.68
C GLN A 13 28.09 -11.84 8.93
N TYR A 14 26.77 -11.72 8.81
CA TYR A 14 26.01 -10.50 9.06
C TYR A 14 25.39 -10.50 10.47
N GLU A 15 25.24 -9.34 11.07
CA GLU A 15 24.49 -9.20 12.33
C GLU A 15 22.99 -9.43 12.12
N VAL A 16 22.49 -8.88 11.03
CA VAL A 16 21.06 -8.96 10.66
C VAL A 16 20.94 -9.16 9.16
N CYS A 17 20.05 -10.08 8.76
CA CYS A 17 19.53 -10.18 7.42
C CYS A 17 18.08 -9.70 7.40
N VAL A 18 17.75 -8.78 6.52
CA VAL A 18 16.37 -8.32 6.28
C VAL A 18 15.93 -8.80 4.90
N VAL A 19 14.78 -9.47 4.83
CA VAL A 19 14.16 -9.92 3.59
C VAL A 19 12.97 -9.02 3.27
N GLY A 20 13.05 -8.31 2.15
CA GLY A 20 12.06 -7.36 1.68
C GLY A 20 12.50 -5.91 1.82
N ALA A 21 12.58 -5.19 0.71
CA ALA A 21 12.98 -3.78 0.61
C ALA A 21 11.79 -2.83 0.44
N GLY A 22 10.62 -3.20 0.94
CA GLY A 22 9.47 -2.32 1.06
C GLY A 22 9.52 -1.47 2.34
N ILE A 23 8.43 -0.76 2.62
CA ILE A 23 8.32 0.10 3.82
C ILE A 23 8.60 -0.66 5.13
N ALA A 24 8.17 -1.91 5.25
CA ALA A 24 8.38 -2.72 6.43
C ALA A 24 9.87 -3.05 6.62
N GLY A 25 10.58 -3.45 5.54
CA GLY A 25 12.01 -3.73 5.59
C GLY A 25 12.85 -2.49 5.87
N LEU A 26 12.52 -1.36 5.25
CA LEU A 26 13.17 -0.07 5.54
C LEU A 26 12.99 0.35 7.00
N ASN A 27 11.80 0.16 7.59
CA ASN A 27 11.58 0.39 9.02
C ASN A 27 12.39 -0.58 9.88
N ALA A 28 12.42 -1.86 9.54
CA ALA A 28 13.24 -2.85 10.24
C ALA A 28 14.73 -2.48 10.24
N LEU A 29 15.25 -2.08 9.08
CA LEU A 29 16.63 -1.59 8.93
C LEU A 29 16.89 -0.33 9.75
N THR A 30 15.97 0.64 9.71
CA THR A 30 16.09 1.88 10.49
C THR A 30 16.16 1.59 11.98
N VAL A 31 15.31 0.69 12.48
CA VAL A 31 15.33 0.27 13.89
C VAL A 31 16.62 -0.48 14.20
N ALA A 32 17.01 -1.48 13.39
CA ALA A 32 18.24 -2.25 13.58
C ALA A 32 19.47 -1.33 13.61
N SER A 33 19.57 -0.37 12.70
CA SER A 33 20.69 0.58 12.64
C SER A 33 20.83 1.46 13.88
N GLY A 34 19.78 1.60 14.68
CA GLY A 34 19.83 2.32 15.98
C GLY A 34 20.47 1.50 17.12
N TYR A 35 20.61 0.19 16.95
CA TYR A 35 21.20 -0.73 17.93
C TYR A 35 22.54 -1.30 17.51
N LEU A 36 22.97 -1.03 16.29
CA LEU A 36 24.20 -1.54 15.70
C LEU A 36 25.26 -0.44 15.61
N SER A 37 26.52 -0.83 15.75
CA SER A 37 27.64 0.06 15.46
C SER A 37 27.91 0.15 13.95
N ARG A 38 28.62 1.19 13.54
CA ARG A 38 28.89 1.49 12.11
C ARG A 38 29.67 0.40 11.37
N ASP A 39 30.46 -0.36 12.09
CA ASP A 39 31.28 -1.45 11.56
C ASP A 39 30.52 -2.78 11.46
N GLN A 40 29.32 -2.85 12.01
CA GLN A 40 28.50 -4.06 11.94
C GLN A 40 27.81 -4.19 10.59
N LYS A 41 27.90 -5.40 10.03
CA LYS A 41 27.41 -5.72 8.70
C LYS A 41 25.94 -6.14 8.75
N VAL A 42 25.16 -5.54 7.89
CA VAL A 42 23.74 -5.86 7.68
C VAL A 42 23.53 -6.21 6.22
N VAL A 43 22.61 -7.12 5.92
CA VAL A 43 22.28 -7.48 4.56
C VAL A 43 20.77 -7.33 4.33
N LEU A 44 20.43 -6.78 3.16
CA LEU A 44 19.07 -6.64 2.66
C LEU A 44 18.92 -7.45 1.38
N ILE A 45 17.85 -8.24 1.31
CA ILE A 45 17.50 -9.05 0.13
C ILE A 45 16.13 -8.61 -0.34
N ASP A 46 15.95 -8.39 -1.64
CA ASP A 46 14.63 -8.22 -2.26
C ASP A 46 14.60 -8.86 -3.64
N ARG A 47 13.45 -9.46 -4.00
CA ARG A 47 13.25 -10.07 -5.33
C ARG A 47 13.21 -9.05 -6.47
N ARG A 48 12.88 -7.81 -6.15
CA ARG A 48 12.87 -6.71 -7.12
C ARG A 48 14.25 -6.11 -7.30
N GLU A 49 14.45 -5.49 -8.44
CA GLU A 49 15.74 -4.89 -8.82
C GLU A 49 16.05 -3.57 -8.07
N ARG A 50 15.15 -3.12 -7.21
CA ARG A 50 15.31 -1.89 -6.45
C ARG A 50 14.47 -1.86 -5.17
N VAL A 51 14.79 -0.94 -4.29
CA VAL A 51 13.96 -0.62 -3.13
C VAL A 51 12.60 -0.08 -3.55
N GLY A 52 11.55 -0.43 -2.80
CA GLY A 52 10.20 0.07 -3.08
C GLY A 52 9.07 -0.89 -2.72
N GLY A 53 9.37 -2.19 -2.60
CA GLY A 53 8.34 -3.20 -2.33
C GLY A 53 7.23 -3.14 -3.40
N MET A 54 5.98 -3.24 -2.98
CA MET A 54 4.82 -3.21 -3.89
C MET A 54 4.71 -1.94 -4.76
N TRP A 55 5.33 -0.83 -4.35
CA TRP A 55 5.32 0.41 -5.13
C TRP A 55 6.07 0.29 -6.45
N VAL A 56 6.99 -0.67 -6.59
CA VAL A 56 7.68 -0.94 -7.86
C VAL A 56 6.71 -1.47 -8.91
N ASP A 57 5.80 -2.36 -8.52
CA ASP A 57 4.93 -3.09 -9.45
C ASP A 57 3.55 -2.42 -9.65
N THR A 58 3.14 -1.53 -8.75
CA THR A 58 1.82 -0.89 -8.84
C THR A 58 1.68 -0.01 -10.09
N TYR A 59 0.44 0.27 -10.48
CA TYR A 59 0.13 1.10 -11.65
C TYR A 59 0.77 2.51 -11.59
N PRO A 60 1.13 3.11 -12.73
CA PRO A 60 2.01 4.29 -12.74
C PRO A 60 1.35 5.59 -12.24
N TYR A 61 0.02 5.68 -12.24
CA TYR A 61 -0.72 6.85 -11.78
C TYR A 61 -1.17 6.77 -10.31
N VAL A 62 -0.72 5.75 -9.55
CA VAL A 62 -1.02 5.65 -8.12
C VAL A 62 -0.48 6.86 -7.36
N ARG A 63 -1.26 7.32 -6.40
CA ARG A 63 -0.86 8.36 -5.46
C ARG A 63 -1.06 7.90 -4.03
N LEU A 64 -0.18 8.37 -3.15
CA LEU A 64 -0.33 8.14 -1.73
C LEU A 64 -1.59 8.87 -1.22
N HIS A 65 -2.46 8.17 -0.49
CA HIS A 65 -3.72 8.73 0.00
C HIS A 65 -3.61 9.41 1.37
N GLN A 66 -2.52 9.20 2.09
CA GLN A 66 -2.19 9.86 3.35
C GLN A 66 -1.15 10.97 3.14
N PRO A 67 -0.99 11.92 4.06
CA PRO A 67 0.10 12.89 3.99
C PRO A 67 1.45 12.17 3.97
N HIS A 68 2.29 12.50 2.99
CA HIS A 68 3.55 11.81 2.75
C HIS A 68 4.50 11.76 3.96
N PRO A 69 4.57 12.78 4.86
CA PRO A 69 5.46 12.70 6.02
C PRO A 69 5.15 11.56 7.00
N PHE A 70 3.94 10.99 6.94
CA PHE A 70 3.59 9.81 7.75
C PHE A 70 3.98 8.48 7.09
N PHE A 71 4.43 8.51 5.85
CA PHE A 71 4.82 7.33 5.09
C PHE A 71 6.33 7.31 4.84
N THR A 72 7.08 7.00 5.88
CA THR A 72 8.55 7.00 5.89
C THR A 72 9.12 5.86 6.74
N ALA A 73 10.41 5.61 6.60
CA ALA A 73 11.15 4.69 7.45
C ALA A 73 11.63 5.42 8.72
N GLY A 74 11.10 5.01 9.87
CA GLY A 74 11.42 5.65 11.15
C GLY A 74 11.10 7.14 11.14
N ASN A 75 12.11 7.96 11.37
CA ASN A 75 12.01 9.43 11.42
C ASN A 75 12.73 10.13 10.24
N ILE A 76 13.06 9.41 9.18
CA ILE A 76 13.73 9.96 8.00
C ILE A 76 12.77 10.93 7.31
N LYS A 77 13.21 12.16 7.13
CA LYS A 77 12.37 13.21 6.55
C LYS A 77 12.30 13.09 5.02
N TRP A 78 11.13 13.37 4.49
CA TRP A 78 10.98 13.55 3.04
C TRP A 78 11.75 14.77 2.55
N THR A 79 12.24 14.67 1.31
CA THR A 79 12.83 15.81 0.60
C THR A 79 11.78 16.72 -0.05
N LEU A 80 10.55 16.22 -0.18
CA LEU A 80 9.40 17.03 -0.63
C LEU A 80 9.03 18.08 0.41
N GLY A 81 8.62 19.26 -0.07
CA GLY A 81 8.13 20.33 0.78
C GLY A 81 6.87 19.91 1.58
N ALA A 82 6.59 20.64 2.64
CA ALA A 82 5.50 20.36 3.58
C ALA A 82 4.11 20.79 3.06
N ASN A 83 3.76 20.55 1.80
CA ASN A 83 2.40 20.80 1.32
C ASN A 83 1.47 19.67 1.80
N PRO A 84 0.55 19.95 2.75
CA PRO A 84 -0.31 18.92 3.32
C PRO A 84 -1.34 18.36 2.33
N SER A 85 -1.64 19.10 1.28
CA SER A 85 -2.59 18.68 0.24
C SER A 85 -1.92 17.86 -0.87
N HIS A 86 -0.59 17.81 -0.91
CA HIS A 86 0.12 17.03 -1.92
C HIS A 86 -0.07 15.52 -1.70
N LEU A 87 -0.50 14.84 -2.76
CA LEU A 87 -0.59 13.39 -2.81
C LEU A 87 0.65 12.87 -3.54
N ALA A 88 1.62 12.35 -2.80
CA ALA A 88 2.86 11.86 -3.38
C ALA A 88 2.58 10.81 -4.48
N THR A 89 3.23 10.98 -5.61
CA THR A 89 3.16 10.07 -6.76
C THR A 89 3.98 8.81 -6.49
N LYS A 90 3.79 7.78 -7.32
CA LYS A 90 4.61 6.57 -7.31
C LYS A 90 6.11 6.89 -7.29
N ASN A 91 6.56 7.74 -8.21
CA ASN A 91 7.98 8.08 -8.33
C ASN A 91 8.50 8.80 -7.09
N GLU A 92 7.77 9.78 -6.56
CA GLU A 92 8.15 10.47 -5.33
C GLU A 92 8.25 9.52 -4.13
N VAL A 93 7.38 8.50 -4.04
CA VAL A 93 7.47 7.47 -2.99
C VAL A 93 8.71 6.60 -3.19
N LEU A 94 8.98 6.17 -4.42
CA LEU A 94 10.16 5.36 -4.73
C LEU A 94 11.46 6.12 -4.49
N ASP A 95 11.51 7.39 -4.84
CA ASP A 95 12.65 8.27 -4.59
C ASP A 95 12.87 8.48 -3.09
N HIS A 96 11.79 8.65 -2.33
CA HIS A 96 11.88 8.72 -0.87
C HIS A 96 12.38 7.42 -0.25
N PHE A 97 11.97 6.26 -0.75
CA PHE A 97 12.47 4.98 -0.24
C PHE A 97 13.94 4.78 -0.56
N GLN A 98 14.38 5.24 -1.74
CA GLN A 98 15.81 5.26 -2.06
C GLN A 98 16.57 6.18 -1.09
N HIS A 99 16.07 7.39 -0.84
CA HIS A 99 16.64 8.30 0.15
C HIS A 99 16.72 7.66 1.55
N CYS A 100 15.65 6.96 1.98
CA CYS A 100 15.67 6.22 3.24
C CYS A 100 16.79 5.17 3.28
N LEU A 101 16.95 4.39 2.21
CA LEU A 101 18.01 3.40 2.09
C LEU A 101 19.40 4.03 2.17
N ASP A 102 19.61 5.16 1.52
CA ASP A 102 20.90 5.86 1.51
C ASP A 102 21.25 6.40 2.90
N VAL A 103 20.28 6.99 3.61
CA VAL A 103 20.46 7.40 5.02
C VAL A 103 20.78 6.22 5.93
N ILE A 104 20.18 5.05 5.69
CA ILE A 104 20.48 3.84 6.47
C ILE A 104 21.91 3.34 6.19
N LYS A 105 22.37 3.38 4.95
CA LYS A 105 23.75 3.03 4.57
C LYS A 105 24.82 3.87 5.26
N GLU A 106 24.50 5.09 5.63
CA GLU A 106 25.41 5.94 6.42
C GLU A 106 25.56 5.49 7.87
N ARG A 107 24.61 4.69 8.39
CA ARG A 107 24.56 4.26 9.79
C ARG A 107 25.20 2.91 10.04
N VAL A 108 25.17 2.00 9.06
CA VAL A 108 25.68 0.62 9.16
C VAL A 108 26.32 0.18 7.84
N GLN A 109 27.15 -0.86 7.87
CA GLN A 109 27.66 -1.49 6.65
C GLN A 109 26.55 -2.33 6.01
N LEU A 110 25.78 -1.73 5.11
CA LEU A 110 24.65 -2.37 4.45
C LEU A 110 25.04 -2.94 3.08
N THR A 111 24.99 -4.26 2.97
CA THR A 111 25.04 -4.98 1.69
C THR A 111 23.62 -5.18 1.16
N THR A 112 23.39 -4.97 -0.14
CA THR A 112 22.06 -5.14 -0.76
C THR A 112 22.14 -6.14 -1.88
N TYR A 113 21.24 -7.13 -1.88
CA TYR A 113 21.00 -8.07 -2.98
C TYR A 113 19.61 -7.84 -3.53
N PHE A 114 19.53 -7.00 -4.55
CA PHE A 114 18.33 -6.82 -5.36
C PHE A 114 18.26 -7.86 -6.47
N GLY A 115 17.06 -8.18 -6.96
CA GLY A 115 16.86 -9.29 -7.88
C GLY A 115 17.15 -10.65 -7.24
N ALA A 116 17.07 -10.76 -5.91
CA ALA A 116 17.34 -12.00 -5.19
C ALA A 116 16.09 -12.44 -4.41
N GLU A 117 15.51 -13.56 -4.83
CA GLU A 117 14.31 -14.11 -4.19
C GLU A 117 14.69 -15.01 -3.02
N PHE A 118 14.16 -14.70 -1.85
CA PHE A 118 14.29 -15.53 -0.66
C PHE A 118 13.57 -16.87 -0.84
N GLU A 119 14.27 -17.98 -0.62
CA GLU A 119 13.73 -19.34 -0.73
C GLU A 119 13.44 -19.97 0.64
N SER A 120 14.46 -19.99 1.50
CA SER A 120 14.34 -20.67 2.80
C SER A 120 15.37 -20.16 3.81
N HIS A 121 15.23 -20.59 5.06
CA HIS A 121 16.23 -20.39 6.10
C HIS A 121 16.31 -21.60 7.00
N HIS A 122 17.44 -21.75 7.63
CA HIS A 122 17.70 -22.76 8.67
C HIS A 122 18.36 -22.09 9.87
N GLU A 123 17.78 -22.29 11.05
CA GLU A 123 18.26 -21.72 12.30
C GLU A 123 19.15 -22.70 13.06
N SER A 124 20.22 -22.17 13.62
CA SER A 124 21.09 -22.86 14.57
C SER A 124 21.51 -21.88 15.66
N PRO A 125 22.02 -22.34 16.81
CA PRO A 125 22.41 -21.43 17.87
C PRO A 125 23.40 -20.35 17.40
N GLY A 126 22.96 -19.07 17.47
CA GLY A 126 23.76 -17.90 17.08
C GLY A 126 23.96 -17.70 15.59
N ASN A 127 23.32 -18.48 14.73
CA ASN A 127 23.41 -18.36 13.27
C ASN A 127 22.13 -18.77 12.56
N VAL A 128 21.73 -17.98 11.58
CA VAL A 128 20.68 -18.30 10.61
C VAL A 128 21.34 -18.38 9.24
N ARG A 129 21.21 -19.52 8.59
CA ARG A 129 21.60 -19.72 7.19
C ARG A 129 20.41 -19.41 6.31
N ILE A 130 20.52 -18.41 5.46
CA ILE A 130 19.48 -17.95 4.54
C ILE A 130 19.85 -18.40 3.12
N THR A 131 18.89 -18.94 2.41
CA THR A 131 19.04 -19.32 0.99
C THR A 131 18.14 -18.43 0.15
N ALA A 132 18.71 -17.85 -0.89
CA ALA A 132 18.02 -17.05 -1.88
C ALA A 132 18.52 -17.40 -3.28
N ARG A 133 17.80 -16.95 -4.31
CA ARG A 133 18.17 -17.15 -5.72
C ARG A 133 18.15 -15.83 -6.43
N SER A 134 19.24 -15.49 -7.09
CA SER A 134 19.31 -14.27 -7.90
C SER A 134 18.50 -14.43 -9.21
N SER A 135 18.14 -13.31 -9.83
CA SER A 135 17.37 -13.27 -11.08
C SER A 135 18.03 -14.02 -12.25
N ASP A 136 19.35 -14.18 -12.23
CA ASP A 136 20.10 -15.01 -13.19
C ASP A 136 20.15 -16.50 -12.81
N GLY A 137 19.42 -16.91 -11.77
CA GLY A 137 19.31 -18.30 -11.32
C GLY A 137 20.41 -18.79 -10.39
N ARG A 138 21.42 -17.98 -10.05
CA ARG A 138 22.51 -18.36 -9.15
C ARG A 138 22.03 -18.45 -7.69
N PRO A 139 22.43 -19.52 -6.97
CA PRO A 139 22.12 -19.64 -5.56
C PRO A 139 22.93 -18.62 -4.75
N LEU A 140 22.30 -18.00 -3.78
CA LEU A 140 22.91 -17.10 -2.80
C LEU A 140 22.70 -17.68 -1.41
N VAL A 141 23.80 -17.88 -0.68
CA VAL A 141 23.78 -18.36 0.71
C VAL A 141 24.34 -17.26 1.61
N ILE A 142 23.56 -16.87 2.60
CA ILE A 142 23.89 -15.80 3.54
C ILE A 142 23.85 -16.36 4.95
N HIS A 143 24.83 -15.96 5.78
CA HIS A 143 24.88 -16.27 7.20
C HIS A 143 24.66 -15.00 8.01
N ALA A 144 23.70 -15.01 8.92
CA ALA A 144 23.39 -13.89 9.79
C ALA A 144 23.08 -14.37 11.21
N LYS A 145 23.29 -13.51 12.21
CA LYS A 145 22.90 -13.83 13.58
C LYS A 145 21.37 -13.76 13.77
N ARG A 146 20.70 -12.92 12.98
CA ARG A 146 19.25 -12.68 13.06
C ARG A 146 18.66 -12.53 11.67
N LEU A 147 17.42 -12.99 11.51
CA LEU A 147 16.63 -12.84 10.28
C LEU A 147 15.35 -12.05 10.59
N ILE A 148 15.09 -11.03 9.79
CA ILE A 148 13.83 -10.27 9.81
C ILE A 148 13.14 -10.47 8.46
N LYS A 149 11.98 -11.12 8.47
CA LYS A 149 11.15 -11.29 7.28
C LYS A 149 10.16 -10.15 7.16
N ALA A 150 10.34 -9.30 6.16
CA ALA A 150 9.52 -8.13 5.83
C ALA A 150 9.03 -8.17 4.38
N ASN A 151 8.83 -9.39 3.85
CA ASN A 151 8.50 -9.64 2.45
C ASN A 151 7.07 -9.24 2.04
N GLY A 152 6.28 -8.64 2.95
CA GLY A 152 4.96 -8.11 2.65
C GLY A 152 3.93 -9.19 2.36
N PHE A 153 2.93 -8.82 1.54
CA PHE A 153 1.90 -9.72 1.04
C PHE A 153 2.07 -9.90 -0.46
N ASP A 154 1.84 -11.11 -0.93
CA ASP A 154 1.69 -11.35 -2.36
C ASP A 154 0.31 -10.87 -2.80
N ILE A 155 0.32 -9.76 -3.54
CA ILE A 155 -0.87 -9.25 -4.19
C ILE A 155 -0.90 -9.86 -5.57
N VAL A 156 -1.82 -10.79 -5.77
CA VAL A 156 -2.03 -11.40 -7.09
C VAL A 156 -2.63 -10.32 -8.00
N PRO A 157 -2.01 -10.03 -9.16
CA PRO A 157 -2.59 -9.13 -10.14
C PRO A 157 -3.97 -9.60 -10.58
N ASN A 158 -4.89 -8.66 -10.80
CA ASN A 158 -6.20 -9.00 -11.34
C ASN A 158 -6.10 -9.17 -12.85
N ASP A 159 -6.52 -10.32 -13.34
CA ASP A 159 -6.63 -10.55 -14.77
C ASP A 159 -7.75 -9.69 -15.39
N PRO A 160 -7.65 -9.35 -16.68
CA PRO A 160 -8.77 -8.81 -17.42
C PRO A 160 -9.98 -9.74 -17.33
N LEU A 161 -11.18 -9.16 -17.27
CA LEU A 161 -12.41 -9.95 -17.27
C LEU A 161 -12.59 -10.70 -18.57
N ASP A 162 -12.98 -11.96 -18.51
CA ASP A 162 -13.41 -12.73 -19.67
C ASP A 162 -14.81 -12.25 -20.10
N ILE A 163 -14.87 -11.57 -21.23
CA ILE A 163 -16.08 -10.97 -21.77
C ILE A 163 -16.37 -11.60 -23.14
N SER A 164 -17.53 -12.20 -23.29
CA SER A 164 -17.96 -12.88 -24.51
C SER A 164 -18.21 -11.98 -25.73
N SER A 165 -18.06 -10.65 -25.58
CA SER A 165 -18.35 -9.66 -26.62
C SER A 165 -17.08 -9.14 -27.27
N ASP A 166 -16.95 -9.29 -28.58
CA ASP A 166 -15.86 -8.71 -29.39
C ASP A 166 -15.89 -7.18 -29.45
N ARG A 167 -16.98 -6.55 -29.02
CA ARG A 167 -17.15 -5.08 -28.99
C ARG A 167 -16.57 -4.44 -27.75
N VAL A 168 -16.24 -5.20 -26.74
CA VAL A 168 -15.74 -4.72 -25.44
C VAL A 168 -14.36 -5.31 -25.18
N LYS A 169 -13.38 -4.44 -24.96
CA LYS A 169 -12.04 -4.86 -24.54
C LYS A 169 -11.92 -4.72 -23.01
N SER A 170 -11.69 -5.83 -22.34
CA SER A 170 -11.34 -5.83 -20.92
C SER A 170 -9.82 -5.64 -20.74
N VAL A 171 -9.44 -4.78 -19.78
CA VAL A 171 -8.05 -4.53 -19.42
C VAL A 171 -7.94 -4.38 -17.92
N SER A 172 -6.78 -4.74 -17.35
CA SER A 172 -6.51 -4.58 -15.92
C SER A 172 -5.42 -3.52 -15.71
N PRO A 173 -5.57 -2.62 -14.71
CA PRO A 173 -4.54 -1.66 -14.33
C PRO A 173 -3.22 -2.31 -13.89
N ASP A 174 -3.26 -3.58 -13.50
CA ASP A 174 -2.08 -4.34 -13.08
C ASP A 174 -1.16 -4.69 -14.27
N TYR A 175 -1.71 -4.74 -15.50
CA TYR A 175 -0.98 -5.07 -16.72
C TYR A 175 -0.91 -3.94 -17.75
N CYS A 176 -1.68 -2.88 -17.54
CA CYS A 176 -1.86 -1.84 -18.55
C CYS A 176 -1.89 -0.45 -17.91
N ASP A 177 -1.10 0.48 -18.44
CA ASP A 177 -1.26 1.89 -18.09
C ASP A 177 -2.54 2.45 -18.71
N MET A 178 -3.53 2.78 -17.86
CA MET A 178 -4.81 3.34 -18.31
C MET A 178 -4.67 4.74 -18.95
N ARG A 179 -3.48 5.34 -18.97
CA ARG A 179 -3.18 6.57 -19.71
C ARG A 179 -2.50 6.30 -21.04
N GLY A 180 -2.21 5.02 -21.33
CA GLY A 180 -1.42 4.58 -22.45
C GLY A 180 -2.21 4.38 -23.75
N GLU A 181 -1.61 3.62 -24.67
CA GLU A 181 -2.08 3.41 -26.03
C GLU A 181 -3.47 2.75 -26.09
N ALA A 182 -3.74 1.78 -25.21
CA ALA A 182 -5.04 1.09 -25.18
C ALA A 182 -6.22 2.05 -25.03
N MET A 183 -6.02 3.14 -24.30
CA MET A 183 -7.05 4.16 -24.10
C MET A 183 -7.04 5.21 -25.22
N ARG A 184 -5.89 5.56 -25.79
CA ARG A 184 -5.79 6.51 -26.89
C ARG A 184 -6.40 5.99 -28.19
N THR A 185 -6.31 4.70 -28.43
CA THR A 185 -6.82 4.05 -29.65
C THR A 185 -8.29 3.66 -29.57
N SER A 186 -8.91 3.73 -28.40
CA SER A 186 -10.33 3.44 -28.21
C SER A 186 -11.15 4.75 -28.07
N SER A 187 -12.35 4.79 -28.64
CA SER A 187 -13.23 5.98 -28.64
C SER A 187 -14.52 5.80 -27.83
N GLY A 188 -14.88 4.58 -27.46
CA GLY A 188 -16.11 4.28 -26.72
C GLY A 188 -16.08 4.71 -25.25
N PRO A 189 -17.19 4.59 -24.53
CA PRO A 189 -17.27 4.84 -23.11
C PRO A 189 -16.37 3.85 -22.35
N VAL A 190 -15.81 4.31 -21.22
CA VAL A 190 -14.99 3.48 -20.35
C VAL A 190 -15.78 3.10 -19.10
N TRP A 191 -15.73 1.83 -18.75
CA TRP A 191 -16.37 1.31 -17.55
C TRP A 191 -15.29 0.83 -16.57
N VAL A 192 -15.17 1.53 -15.43
CA VAL A 192 -14.27 1.14 -14.33
C VAL A 192 -15.08 0.28 -13.36
N ILE A 193 -14.71 -0.98 -13.23
CA ILE A 193 -15.38 -1.94 -12.35
C ILE A 193 -14.58 -2.10 -11.06
N GLY A 194 -15.16 -1.67 -9.96
CA GLY A 194 -14.57 -1.72 -8.63
C GLY A 194 -14.91 -0.48 -7.79
N GLY A 195 -14.85 -0.61 -6.47
CA GLY A 195 -15.15 0.47 -5.53
C GLY A 195 -13.97 0.84 -4.63
N GLY A 196 -12.79 0.25 -4.87
CA GLY A 196 -11.59 0.48 -4.07
C GLY A 196 -10.74 1.66 -4.55
N LYS A 197 -9.59 1.85 -3.89
CA LYS A 197 -8.66 2.94 -4.23
C LYS A 197 -8.19 2.86 -5.68
N THR A 198 -7.83 1.68 -6.19
CA THR A 198 -7.39 1.48 -7.58
C THR A 198 -8.43 1.97 -8.57
N ALA A 199 -9.72 1.64 -8.35
CA ALA A 199 -10.80 2.09 -9.22
C ALA A 199 -10.96 3.62 -9.21
N MET A 200 -10.82 4.25 -8.03
CA MET A 200 -10.90 5.71 -7.92
C MET A 200 -9.70 6.41 -8.58
N ASP A 201 -8.50 5.89 -8.39
CA ASP A 201 -7.29 6.40 -9.05
C ASP A 201 -7.42 6.26 -10.57
N THR A 202 -7.93 5.12 -11.05
CA THR A 202 -8.14 4.84 -12.47
C THR A 202 -9.17 5.79 -13.07
N ALA A 203 -10.33 5.95 -12.43
CA ALA A 203 -11.34 6.88 -12.87
C ALA A 203 -10.82 8.32 -12.90
N HIS A 204 -10.09 8.74 -11.86
CA HIS A 204 -9.46 10.06 -11.81
C HIS A 204 -8.44 10.26 -12.94
N ALA A 205 -7.58 9.29 -13.19
CA ALA A 205 -6.59 9.34 -14.26
C ALA A 205 -7.28 9.47 -15.63
N LEU A 206 -8.32 8.68 -15.87
CA LEU A 206 -9.08 8.74 -17.14
C LEU A 206 -9.77 10.09 -17.35
N ILE A 207 -10.44 10.63 -16.35
CA ILE A 207 -11.12 11.94 -16.43
C ILE A 207 -10.11 13.06 -16.67
N THR A 208 -8.94 12.96 -16.05
CA THR A 208 -7.89 14.00 -16.16
C THR A 208 -7.19 13.96 -17.52
N GLU A 209 -6.83 12.76 -18.00
CA GLU A 209 -6.03 12.60 -19.22
C GLU A 209 -6.88 12.62 -20.49
N TYR A 210 -8.16 12.29 -20.39
CA TYR A 210 -9.10 12.23 -21.52
C TYR A 210 -10.35 13.07 -21.27
N PRO A 211 -10.20 14.41 -21.19
CA PRO A 211 -11.33 15.31 -20.94
C PRO A 211 -12.39 15.17 -22.04
N GLY A 212 -13.65 15.02 -21.64
CA GLY A 212 -14.78 14.80 -22.55
C GLY A 212 -15.06 13.33 -22.88
N ARG A 213 -14.25 12.39 -22.41
CA ARG A 213 -14.58 10.97 -22.54
C ARG A 213 -15.56 10.54 -21.46
N GLU A 214 -16.56 9.76 -21.85
CA GLU A 214 -17.50 9.18 -20.90
C GLU A 214 -16.80 8.10 -20.05
N VAL A 215 -16.74 8.32 -18.73
CA VAL A 215 -16.16 7.40 -17.75
C VAL A 215 -17.25 7.00 -16.76
N ASN A 216 -17.59 5.73 -16.74
CA ASN A 216 -18.58 5.13 -15.86
C ASN A 216 -17.91 4.34 -14.75
N LEU A 217 -18.42 4.41 -13.53
CA LEU A 217 -17.92 3.66 -12.39
C LEU A 217 -18.99 2.70 -11.87
N VAL A 218 -18.67 1.41 -11.83
CA VAL A 218 -19.51 0.38 -11.23
C VAL A 218 -18.88 -0.07 -9.94
N ALA A 219 -19.49 0.29 -8.81
CA ALA A 219 -18.97 -0.05 -7.48
C ALA A 219 -19.98 -0.85 -6.66
N GLY A 220 -19.52 -1.88 -6.00
CA GLY A 220 -20.29 -2.60 -5.00
C GLY A 220 -20.48 -1.80 -3.70
N PRO A 221 -21.30 -2.28 -2.76
CA PRO A 221 -21.68 -1.53 -1.55
C PRO A 221 -20.60 -1.47 -0.46
N GLY A 222 -19.42 -2.04 -0.68
CA GLY A 222 -18.47 -2.38 0.38
C GLY A 222 -17.39 -1.37 0.74
N THR A 223 -17.18 -0.28 -0.02
CA THR A 223 -16.07 0.65 0.23
C THR A 223 -16.53 1.97 0.83
N PHE A 224 -15.94 2.34 1.97
CA PHE A 224 -16.12 3.65 2.58
C PHE A 224 -14.89 4.50 2.35
N PHE A 225 -15.10 5.72 1.85
CA PHE A 225 -14.07 6.74 1.77
C PHE A 225 -14.23 7.72 2.91
N ILE A 226 -13.16 7.91 3.67
CA ILE A 226 -13.10 8.90 4.74
C ILE A 226 -12.39 10.13 4.20
N SER A 227 -12.97 11.32 4.44
CA SER A 227 -12.32 12.56 4.03
C SER A 227 -10.94 12.68 4.68
N ARG A 228 -9.92 12.88 3.85
CA ARG A 228 -8.54 13.07 4.28
C ARG A 228 -8.40 14.26 5.23
N ASP A 229 -9.10 15.34 4.97
CA ASP A 229 -9.05 16.56 5.80
C ASP A 229 -9.60 16.34 7.20
N ARG A 230 -10.44 15.31 7.39
CA ARG A 230 -10.93 14.89 8.71
C ARG A 230 -9.95 13.98 9.42
N MET A 231 -9.29 13.09 8.67
CA MET A 231 -8.26 12.20 9.23
C MET A 231 -7.01 12.99 9.62
N PHE A 232 -6.67 14.03 8.86
CA PHE A 232 -5.46 14.81 9.00
C PHE A 232 -5.79 16.32 8.94
N PRO A 233 -6.59 16.85 9.86
CA PRO A 233 -6.87 18.28 9.92
C PRO A 233 -5.55 19.03 10.13
N ASN A 234 -5.33 20.09 9.39
CA ASN A 234 -4.07 20.85 9.35
C ASN A 234 -2.85 20.12 8.72
N GLY A 235 -3.08 19.01 8.03
CA GLY A 235 -2.04 18.28 7.32
C GLY A 235 -0.90 17.84 8.22
N THR A 236 0.34 18.24 7.87
CA THR A 236 1.55 17.84 8.59
C THR A 236 1.91 18.75 9.76
N ARG A 237 1.19 19.84 9.99
CA ARG A 237 1.47 20.80 11.08
C ARG A 237 1.05 20.28 12.45
N GLN A 238 0.09 19.36 12.50
CA GLN A 238 -0.25 18.71 13.76
C GLN A 238 0.77 17.62 14.07
N ARG A 239 1.32 17.67 15.28
CA ARG A 239 1.96 16.49 15.85
C ARG A 239 0.90 15.39 15.88
N TRP A 240 1.19 14.26 15.27
CA TRP A 240 0.39 13.06 15.41
C TRP A 240 0.33 12.68 16.89
N THR A 241 -0.77 12.97 17.54
CA THR A 241 -0.99 12.60 18.94
C THR A 241 -1.66 11.23 19.07
N GLY A 242 -2.02 10.60 17.96
CA GLY A 242 -2.76 9.34 17.93
C GLY A 242 -4.23 9.47 18.33
N THR A 243 -4.67 10.65 18.76
CA THR A 243 -6.04 10.88 19.28
C THR A 243 -7.07 11.06 18.18
N LEU A 244 -6.73 11.71 17.07
CA LEU A 244 -7.71 12.05 16.04
C LEU A 244 -8.32 10.85 15.31
N PRO A 245 -7.55 9.83 14.85
CA PRO A 245 -8.14 8.62 14.34
C PRO A 245 -8.91 7.85 15.39
N SER A 246 -8.45 7.81 16.65
CA SER A 246 -9.16 7.13 17.71
C SER A 246 -10.49 7.82 18.04
N GLU A 247 -10.56 9.15 18.05
CA GLU A 247 -11.80 9.91 18.21
C GLU A 247 -12.77 9.64 17.05
N LEU A 248 -12.29 9.65 15.80
CA LEU A 248 -13.11 9.35 14.63
C LEU A 248 -13.66 7.92 14.70
N PHE A 249 -12.80 6.94 14.97
CA PHE A 249 -13.23 5.54 15.08
C PHE A 249 -14.13 5.31 16.28
N THR A 250 -13.90 5.99 17.40
CA THR A 250 -14.79 5.94 18.56
C THR A 250 -16.15 6.55 18.22
N GLU A 251 -16.19 7.70 17.55
CA GLU A 251 -17.45 8.31 17.10
C GLU A 251 -18.21 7.41 16.12
N LEU A 252 -17.51 6.78 15.19
CA LEU A 252 -18.10 5.81 14.26
C LEU A 252 -18.63 4.57 15.00
N ALA A 253 -17.86 4.04 15.97
CA ALA A 253 -18.25 2.89 16.76
C ALA A 253 -19.47 3.19 17.65
N LEU A 254 -19.51 4.36 18.31
CA LEU A 254 -20.64 4.80 19.11
C LEU A 254 -21.93 5.03 18.31
N ARG A 255 -21.80 5.31 17.00
CA ARG A 255 -22.93 5.47 16.08
C ARG A 255 -23.36 4.15 15.41
N PHE A 256 -22.59 3.10 15.60
CA PHE A 256 -22.87 1.78 15.00
C PHE A 256 -23.76 0.99 15.93
N ASP A 257 -25.00 0.78 15.52
CA ASP A 257 -26.02 0.04 16.30
C ASP A 257 -26.23 -1.41 15.82
N GLY A 258 -25.28 -1.95 15.04
CA GLY A 258 -25.33 -3.32 14.53
C GLY A 258 -26.32 -3.56 13.39
N THR A 259 -27.30 -2.68 13.22
CA THR A 259 -28.39 -2.87 12.26
C THR A 259 -28.29 -1.95 11.03
N MET A 260 -27.27 -1.04 10.97
CA MET A 260 -27.42 0.12 10.11
C MET A 260 -26.21 0.52 9.30
N ARG A 261 -25.90 -0.25 8.25
CA ARG A 261 -25.11 0.23 7.12
C ARG A 261 -25.60 1.59 6.58
N LEU A 262 -26.92 1.86 6.61
CA LEU A 262 -27.54 3.09 6.13
C LEU A 262 -27.33 4.30 7.08
N ARG A 263 -27.32 4.12 8.40
CA ARG A 263 -27.12 5.22 9.36
C ARG A 263 -25.67 5.68 9.43
N CYS A 264 -24.72 4.77 9.30
CA CYS A 264 -23.31 5.14 9.17
C CYS A 264 -23.09 6.02 7.93
N ARG A 265 -23.70 5.70 6.79
CA ARG A 265 -23.67 6.53 5.57
C ARG A 265 -24.24 7.92 5.79
N THR A 266 -25.42 8.02 6.43
CA THR A 266 -26.06 9.33 6.69
C THR A 266 -25.33 10.12 7.79
N GLY A 267 -24.77 9.47 8.79
CA GLY A 267 -23.94 10.11 9.83
C GLY A 267 -22.65 10.68 9.26
N CYS A 268 -21.96 9.94 8.39
CA CYS A 268 -20.77 10.43 7.69
C CYS A 268 -21.09 11.58 6.71
N ALA A 269 -22.21 11.53 6.00
CA ALA A 269 -22.62 12.57 5.06
C ALA A 269 -23.03 13.88 5.75
N ARG A 270 -23.72 13.81 6.91
CA ARG A 270 -24.15 15.02 7.65
C ARG A 270 -23.02 15.80 8.31
N THR A 271 -21.87 15.18 8.52
CA THR A 271 -20.72 15.89 9.08
C THR A 271 -19.94 16.71 8.05
N ILE A 272 -20.38 16.75 6.79
CA ILE A 272 -19.65 17.39 5.67
C ILE A 272 -20.02 18.89 5.51
N ALA A 273 -21.05 19.40 6.18
CA ALA A 273 -21.39 20.82 6.08
C ALA A 273 -20.65 21.65 7.14
N PRO A 274 -19.74 22.57 6.76
CA PRO A 274 -19.17 23.52 7.71
C PRO A 274 -20.23 24.58 8.06
N GLY A 275 -20.45 24.83 9.35
CA GLY A 275 -21.16 26.01 9.83
C GLY A 275 -22.61 25.86 10.28
N SER A 276 -23.17 24.66 10.39
CA SER A 276 -24.52 24.46 10.93
C SER A 276 -24.49 24.28 12.46
N PRO A 277 -25.21 25.07 13.26
CA PRO A 277 -25.25 24.90 14.71
C PRO A 277 -25.85 23.54 15.08
N ARG A 278 -25.21 22.84 15.99
CA ARG A 278 -25.66 21.54 16.51
C ARG A 278 -27.03 21.69 17.19
N LYS A 279 -28.09 21.21 16.54
CA LYS A 279 -29.34 20.92 17.26
C LYS A 279 -29.24 19.52 17.87
N PRO A 280 -29.65 19.31 19.11
CA PRO A 280 -29.67 17.99 19.72
C PRO A 280 -30.61 17.07 18.92
N ALA A 281 -30.22 15.81 18.75
CA ALA A 281 -30.91 14.80 17.96
C ALA A 281 -32.19 14.33 18.71
N THR A 282 -33.20 15.15 18.73
CA THR A 282 -34.57 14.76 19.14
C THR A 282 -35.46 14.86 17.92
N SER A 283 -35.91 13.74 17.47
CA SER A 283 -36.91 13.48 16.42
C SER A 283 -36.36 13.06 15.05
N LEU A 284 -36.50 11.77 14.79
CA LEU A 284 -36.48 11.18 13.45
C LEU A 284 -37.73 11.61 12.69
N PRO A 285 -37.65 11.91 11.39
CA PRO A 285 -38.85 12.11 10.55
C PRO A 285 -39.75 10.87 10.58
N ALA A 286 -41.03 11.08 10.71
CA ALA A 286 -42.04 10.01 10.80
C ALA A 286 -42.05 9.03 9.62
N SER A 287 -41.48 9.40 8.46
CA SER A 287 -41.39 8.56 7.27
C SER A 287 -40.46 7.36 7.39
N CYS A 288 -39.56 7.36 8.42
CA CYS A 288 -38.64 6.24 8.65
C CYS A 288 -39.19 5.16 9.59
N ARG A 289 -40.34 5.39 10.24
CA ARG A 289 -40.88 4.44 11.23
C ARG A 289 -41.63 3.24 10.66
N ASN A 290 -42.02 3.24 9.40
CA ASN A 290 -42.99 2.24 8.86
C ASN A 290 -42.44 1.31 7.78
N ARG A 291 -41.14 1.16 7.59
CA ARG A 291 -40.64 0.06 6.75
C ARG A 291 -40.18 -1.11 7.63
N ARG A 292 -41.18 -1.82 8.19
CA ARG A 292 -40.97 -3.17 8.71
C ARG A 292 -40.87 -4.13 7.51
N ARG A 293 -39.73 -4.85 7.47
CA ARG A 293 -39.54 -6.20 6.91
C ARG A 293 -40.42 -6.54 5.69
N GLN A 294 -39.96 -6.22 4.51
CA GLN A 294 -40.24 -7.09 3.37
C GLN A 294 -39.05 -8.05 3.23
N PRO A 295 -39.29 -9.37 3.10
CA PRO A 295 -38.22 -10.31 2.79
C PRO A 295 -37.67 -10.00 1.40
N LEU A 296 -36.35 -10.11 1.26
CA LEU A 296 -35.66 -10.02 -0.03
C LEU A 296 -36.16 -11.13 -0.94
N PRO A 297 -36.34 -10.86 -2.23
CA PRO A 297 -36.70 -11.92 -3.20
C PRO A 297 -35.57 -12.98 -3.24
N PRO A 298 -35.90 -14.25 -3.51
CA PRO A 298 -34.99 -15.38 -3.38
C PRO A 298 -33.82 -15.42 -4.36
N ASP A 299 -33.70 -14.50 -5.30
CA ASP A 299 -32.71 -14.56 -6.38
C ASP A 299 -31.42 -13.75 -6.15
N CYS A 300 -31.21 -13.20 -4.93
CA CYS A 300 -30.01 -12.42 -4.61
C CYS A 300 -28.88 -13.23 -3.93
N THR A 301 -28.83 -14.54 -4.07
CA THR A 301 -27.78 -15.40 -3.43
C THR A 301 -26.71 -15.90 -4.39
N ARG A 302 -26.48 -15.27 -5.51
CA ARG A 302 -25.30 -15.55 -6.37
C ARG A 302 -24.71 -14.23 -6.86
N TRP A 303 -23.69 -13.79 -6.14
CA TRP A 303 -22.48 -13.07 -6.63
C TRP A 303 -21.46 -13.05 -5.50
#